data_d44afb811c98fb52d0400aeb71cb6c4f
#
_entry.id   d44afb811c98fb52d0400aeb71cb6c4f
#
_cell.length_a   1.000
_cell.length_b   1.000
_cell.length_c   1.000
_cell.angle_alpha   90.00
_cell.angle_beta   90.00
_cell.angle_gamma   90.00
#
_symmetry.space_group_name_H-M   'P 1'
#
loop_
_entity.id
_entity.type
_entity.pdbx_description
1 polymer ?
#
loop_
_entity_poly.entity_id
_entity_poly.type
_entity_poly.pdbx_seq_one_letter_code
_entity_poly.pdbx_strand_id
1 'polypeptide(L)'
;MLSFGNIVILHPAAIGDAMLATPVAAALKLNYPGAKITYWSHPVLRQLLLGLNPHVDEFIDYSRDQGFFQMLKQIEAMKPDLFVDLSNSGKLKFLPWFTRVPIVRYHKHRTDTVPTMHAVDNFLATVKHLCPEMPDPLFPSIFPEALAKEVLEKINSDGNFSAHPLIALVPGVGKYRPHRAWIRDGWIYLIRNLMERKQFRLLLIGGEDDADLCESINNDAGNVCVNVAGQLSLSETAAVLRRCIFAISGDTGPAHLAVAVGTPVIGLYGATYPERSGPYGYSAMTIDQSKACRCHGAKFCQVARPDSSGECMHRIMLPEVIEKIDLALGIESDNVIRD
;
A
#
# COMPACT_ATOMS: atom_id res chain seq x y z
N MET A 1 20.03 4.69 28.73
CA MET A 1 19.19 4.59 27.51
C MET A 1 18.91 6.01 27.05
N LEU A 2 18.94 6.26 25.74
CA LEU A 2 18.44 7.52 25.20
C LEU A 2 16.93 7.60 25.49
N SER A 3 16.45 8.75 25.96
CA SER A 3 15.03 9.00 26.18
C SER A 3 14.60 10.10 25.22
N PHE A 4 13.58 9.85 24.42
CA PHE A 4 12.97 10.83 23.55
C PHE A 4 11.53 11.08 24.01
N GLY A 5 11.15 12.33 24.19
CA GLY A 5 9.79 12.74 24.59
C GLY A 5 8.99 13.32 23.42
N ASN A 6 9.69 13.80 22.36
CA ASN A 6 9.05 14.41 21.19
C ASN A 6 9.77 13.99 19.90
N ILE A 7 9.14 13.14 19.11
CA ILE A 7 9.70 12.57 17.88
C ILE A 7 8.91 13.10 16.69
N VAL A 8 9.61 13.62 15.68
CA VAL A 8 8.99 14.04 14.41
C VAL A 8 9.46 13.14 13.28
N ILE A 9 8.52 12.55 12.56
CA ILE A 9 8.76 11.70 11.37
C ILE A 9 8.34 12.48 10.12
N LEU A 10 9.27 12.80 9.25
CA LEU A 10 9.00 13.41 7.95
C LEU A 10 8.96 12.35 6.86
N HIS A 11 7.80 12.18 6.22
CA HIS A 11 7.64 11.27 5.07
C HIS A 11 6.67 11.84 4.03
N PRO A 12 7.10 12.74 3.13
CA PRO A 12 6.25 13.38 2.12
C PRO A 12 5.99 12.47 0.91
N ALA A 13 5.45 11.28 1.16
CA ALA A 13 5.28 10.23 0.16
C ALA A 13 3.83 10.12 -0.34
N ALA A 14 3.65 9.35 -1.42
CA ALA A 14 2.35 8.87 -1.85
C ALA A 14 1.80 7.81 -0.88
N ILE A 15 0.50 7.49 -1.01
CA ILE A 15 -0.24 6.60 -0.10
C ILE A 15 0.50 5.26 0.11
N GLY A 16 0.94 4.61 -0.96
CA GLY A 16 1.62 3.31 -0.87
C GLY A 16 2.89 3.36 -0.03
N ASP A 17 3.84 4.24 -0.38
CA ASP A 17 5.09 4.38 0.37
C ASP A 17 4.82 4.80 1.83
N ALA A 18 3.78 5.63 2.08
CA ALA A 18 3.42 6.04 3.43
C ALA A 18 2.95 4.84 4.28
N MET A 19 2.14 3.94 3.71
CA MET A 19 1.72 2.72 4.42
C MET A 19 2.92 1.82 4.74
N LEU A 20 3.85 1.65 3.79
CA LEU A 20 5.07 0.87 4.00
C LEU A 20 6.00 1.45 5.09
N ALA A 21 5.89 2.75 5.40
CA ALA A 21 6.69 3.43 6.42
C ALA A 21 6.01 3.49 7.80
N THR A 22 4.72 3.14 7.93
CA THR A 22 4.00 3.17 9.22
C THR A 22 4.67 2.35 10.32
N PRO A 23 5.36 1.20 10.05
CA PRO A 23 6.06 0.44 11.08
C PRO A 23 7.14 1.24 11.82
N VAL A 24 7.69 2.30 11.21
CA VAL A 24 8.67 3.17 11.90
C VAL A 24 8.06 3.85 13.12
N ALA A 25 6.82 4.36 13.00
CA ALA A 25 6.12 4.95 14.14
C ALA A 25 5.84 3.89 15.24
N ALA A 26 5.43 2.69 14.83
CA ALA A 26 5.19 1.57 15.76
C ALA A 26 6.48 1.16 16.51
N ALA A 27 7.60 1.00 15.80
CA ALA A 27 8.90 0.68 16.41
C ALA A 27 9.34 1.73 17.42
N LEU A 28 9.21 3.02 17.07
CA LEU A 28 9.55 4.12 17.96
C LEU A 28 8.62 4.16 19.18
N LYS A 29 7.30 3.97 19.01
CA LYS A 29 6.34 3.98 20.10
C LYS A 29 6.55 2.81 21.08
N LEU A 30 6.94 1.64 20.56
CA LEU A 30 7.28 0.47 21.37
C LEU A 30 8.49 0.74 22.28
N ASN A 31 9.54 1.35 21.74
CA ASN A 31 10.77 1.61 22.49
C ASN A 31 10.71 2.91 23.33
N TYR A 32 9.83 3.84 22.97
CA TYR A 32 9.62 5.13 23.65
C TYR A 32 8.11 5.35 23.88
N PRO A 33 7.45 4.58 24.75
CA PRO A 33 5.98 4.61 24.89
C PRO A 33 5.45 5.96 25.37
N GLY A 34 6.26 6.74 26.12
CA GLY A 34 5.93 8.09 26.53
C GLY A 34 6.19 9.17 25.50
N ALA A 35 6.82 8.85 24.38
CA ALA A 35 7.12 9.83 23.35
C ALA A 35 5.85 10.24 22.59
N LYS A 36 5.74 11.55 22.34
CA LYS A 36 4.80 12.12 21.39
C LYS A 36 5.37 11.96 19.98
N ILE A 37 4.64 11.27 19.09
CA ILE A 37 5.04 11.08 17.70
C ILE A 37 4.20 11.98 16.79
N THR A 38 4.86 12.94 16.16
CA THR A 38 4.28 13.82 15.14
C THR A 38 4.65 13.31 13.75
N TYR A 39 3.66 13.02 12.90
CA TYR A 39 3.89 12.61 11.52
C TYR A 39 3.72 13.81 10.58
N TRP A 40 4.76 14.16 9.84
CA TRP A 40 4.76 15.27 8.88
C TRP A 40 4.72 14.71 7.46
N SER A 41 3.56 14.76 6.82
CA SER A 41 3.34 14.10 5.55
C SER A 41 2.28 14.79 4.69
N HIS A 42 1.99 14.20 3.53
CA HIS A 42 1.00 14.73 2.60
C HIS A 42 -0.40 14.80 3.23
N PRO A 43 -1.16 15.91 3.06
CA PRO A 43 -2.46 16.10 3.72
C PRO A 43 -3.47 14.97 3.51
N VAL A 44 -3.46 14.32 2.35
CA VAL A 44 -4.35 13.19 2.03
C VAL A 44 -4.25 12.03 3.03
N LEU A 45 -3.12 11.91 3.74
CA LEU A 45 -2.85 10.83 4.70
C LEU A 45 -3.32 11.16 6.12
N ARG A 46 -3.76 12.41 6.38
CA ARG A 46 -4.12 12.84 7.73
C ARG A 46 -5.11 11.92 8.41
N GLN A 47 -6.21 11.58 7.74
CA GLN A 47 -7.25 10.72 8.30
C GLN A 47 -6.75 9.30 8.59
N LEU A 48 -5.89 8.75 7.72
CA LEU A 48 -5.30 7.42 7.93
C LEU A 48 -4.31 7.42 9.09
N LEU A 49 -3.40 8.39 9.14
CA LEU A 49 -2.28 8.35 10.08
C LEU A 49 -2.66 8.91 11.45
N LEU A 50 -3.44 9.99 11.52
CA LEU A 50 -3.86 10.55 12.80
C LEU A 50 -5.08 9.83 13.38
N GLY A 51 -6.02 9.41 12.53
CA GLY A 51 -7.27 8.83 13.00
C GLY A 51 -7.25 7.32 13.20
N LEU A 52 -6.43 6.59 12.43
CA LEU A 52 -6.47 5.13 12.38
C LEU A 52 -5.14 4.45 12.76
N ASN A 53 -4.05 5.21 12.96
CA ASN A 53 -2.78 4.67 13.43
C ASN A 53 -2.55 5.04 14.89
N PRO A 54 -2.57 4.08 15.85
CA PRO A 54 -2.46 4.36 17.28
C PRO A 54 -1.06 4.84 17.71
N HIS A 55 -0.09 4.79 16.81
CA HIS A 55 1.29 5.19 17.09
C HIS A 55 1.60 6.63 16.64
N VAL A 56 0.61 7.34 16.10
CA VAL A 56 0.74 8.74 15.65
C VAL A 56 -0.15 9.63 16.53
N ASP A 57 0.47 10.52 17.28
CA ASP A 57 -0.23 11.43 18.21
C ASP A 57 -0.62 12.74 17.54
N GLU A 58 0.19 13.22 16.58
CA GLU A 58 -0.07 14.45 15.82
C GLU A 58 0.27 14.31 14.34
N PHE A 59 -0.34 15.16 13.53
CA PHE A 59 -0.09 15.20 12.09
C PHE A 59 0.09 16.64 11.61
N ILE A 60 1.12 16.85 10.79
CA ILE A 60 1.43 18.12 10.14
C ILE A 60 1.37 17.93 8.62
N ASP A 61 0.69 18.87 7.97
CA ASP A 61 0.61 18.88 6.52
C ASP A 61 1.94 19.28 5.89
N TYR A 62 2.45 18.44 5.03
CA TYR A 62 3.62 18.73 4.21
C TYR A 62 3.21 19.49 2.94
N SER A 63 3.88 20.61 2.67
CA SER A 63 3.78 21.31 1.38
C SER A 63 5.05 21.10 0.56
N ARG A 64 4.89 20.77 -0.72
CA ARG A 64 6.02 20.59 -1.65
C ARG A 64 6.75 21.89 -1.95
N ASP A 65 6.05 23.03 -1.79
CA ASP A 65 6.58 24.36 -2.08
C ASP A 65 7.43 24.93 -0.93
N GLN A 66 7.47 24.24 0.22
CA GLN A 66 8.30 24.64 1.33
C GLN A 66 9.78 24.60 0.96
N GLY A 67 10.44 25.77 1.12
CA GLY A 67 11.87 25.90 1.00
C GLY A 67 12.60 25.34 2.24
N PHE A 68 13.92 25.12 2.12
CA PHE A 68 14.76 24.61 3.20
C PHE A 68 14.62 25.39 4.51
N PHE A 69 14.70 26.72 4.47
CA PHE A 69 14.61 27.56 5.67
C PHE A 69 13.22 27.55 6.32
N GLN A 70 12.16 27.39 5.53
CA GLN A 70 10.81 27.23 6.09
C GLN A 70 10.69 25.89 6.84
N MET A 71 11.23 24.81 6.27
CA MET A 71 11.27 23.50 6.93
C MET A 71 12.12 23.55 8.20
N LEU A 72 13.29 24.19 8.17
CA LEU A 72 14.15 24.37 9.33
C LEU A 72 13.40 25.10 10.46
N LYS A 73 12.79 26.26 10.16
CA LYS A 73 11.99 27.03 11.12
C LYS A 73 10.85 26.19 11.71
N GLN A 74 10.22 25.36 10.92
CA GLN A 74 9.15 24.46 11.38
C GLN A 74 9.69 23.37 12.32
N ILE A 75 10.85 22.77 12.00
CA ILE A 75 11.51 21.79 12.87
C ILE A 75 11.89 22.46 14.21
N GLU A 76 12.47 23.66 14.18
CA GLU A 76 12.82 24.41 15.38
C GLU A 76 11.59 24.75 16.24
N ALA A 77 10.46 25.11 15.60
CA ALA A 77 9.21 25.40 16.31
C ALA A 77 8.62 24.15 16.99
N MET A 78 8.75 22.98 16.37
CA MET A 78 8.31 21.69 16.93
C MET A 78 9.18 21.21 18.09
N LYS A 79 10.44 21.66 18.18
CA LYS A 79 11.44 21.26 19.20
C LYS A 79 11.53 19.75 19.40
N PRO A 80 11.77 18.95 18.35
CA PRO A 80 11.88 17.51 18.51
C PRO A 80 13.16 17.12 19.24
N ASP A 81 13.09 16.06 20.04
CA ASP A 81 14.25 15.40 20.64
C ASP A 81 14.91 14.45 19.63
N LEU A 82 14.12 14.01 18.63
CA LEU A 82 14.55 13.19 17.51
C LEU A 82 13.79 13.58 16.23
N PHE A 83 14.51 13.79 15.14
CA PHE A 83 13.94 14.02 13.83
C PHE A 83 14.27 12.84 12.90
N VAL A 84 13.25 12.15 12.40
CA VAL A 84 13.36 10.99 11.51
C VAL A 84 13.00 11.43 10.10
N ASP A 85 14.00 11.56 9.21
CA ASP A 85 13.80 11.96 7.82
C ASP A 85 13.71 10.71 6.91
N LEU A 86 12.50 10.34 6.52
CA LEU A 86 12.23 9.27 5.56
C LEU A 86 12.05 9.79 4.12
N SER A 87 12.25 11.09 3.89
CA SER A 87 11.97 11.73 2.59
C SER A 87 12.96 11.39 1.49
N ASN A 88 14.17 10.94 1.83
CA ASN A 88 15.31 10.83 0.90
C ASN A 88 15.58 12.15 0.11
N SER A 89 15.20 13.29 0.66
CA SER A 89 15.33 14.59 0.01
C SER A 89 16.76 15.11 0.04
N GLY A 90 17.28 15.51 -1.11
CA GLY A 90 18.58 16.18 -1.20
C GLY A 90 18.62 17.52 -0.46
N LYS A 91 17.47 18.21 -0.34
CA LYS A 91 17.36 19.49 0.37
C LYS A 91 17.74 19.37 1.86
N LEU A 92 17.38 18.24 2.50
CA LEU A 92 17.60 18.04 3.93
C LEU A 92 18.98 17.47 4.29
N LYS A 93 19.86 17.21 3.29
CA LYS A 93 21.23 16.74 3.55
C LYS A 93 22.03 17.72 4.43
N PHE A 94 21.74 18.99 4.32
CA PHE A 94 22.43 20.06 5.05
C PHE A 94 21.82 20.37 6.42
N LEU A 95 20.68 19.76 6.77
CA LEU A 95 19.97 20.02 8.02
C LEU A 95 20.85 19.88 9.27
N PRO A 96 21.76 18.87 9.42
CA PRO A 96 22.62 18.76 10.59
C PRO A 96 23.56 19.95 10.83
N TRP A 97 23.81 20.77 9.82
CA TRP A 97 24.66 21.97 9.97
C TRP A 97 23.90 23.17 10.55
N PHE A 98 22.58 23.15 10.54
CA PHE A 98 21.72 24.25 10.93
C PHE A 98 20.91 23.99 12.21
N THR A 99 20.90 22.76 12.72
CA THR A 99 20.19 22.41 13.94
C THR A 99 21.01 21.44 14.80
N ARG A 100 20.78 21.49 16.13
CA ARG A 100 21.36 20.54 17.09
C ARG A 100 20.45 19.34 17.36
N VAL A 101 19.29 19.28 16.73
CA VAL A 101 18.36 18.16 16.85
C VAL A 101 19.03 16.87 16.35
N PRO A 102 19.02 15.79 17.10
CA PRO A 102 19.43 14.47 16.61
C PRO A 102 18.60 14.07 15.38
N ILE A 103 19.27 13.70 14.28
CA ILE A 103 18.64 13.36 13.02
C ILE A 103 19.05 11.97 12.59
N VAL A 104 18.08 11.11 12.29
CA VAL A 104 18.28 9.87 11.56
C VAL A 104 17.64 9.97 10.19
N ARG A 105 18.31 9.42 9.18
CA ARG A 105 17.88 9.59 7.78
C ARG A 105 17.79 8.28 7.05
N TYR A 106 16.73 8.14 6.31
CA TYR A 106 16.57 7.08 5.33
C TYR A 106 17.52 7.30 4.14
N HIS A 107 18.26 6.28 3.79
CA HIS A 107 19.11 6.24 2.62
C HIS A 107 18.61 5.19 1.63
N LYS A 108 18.04 5.67 0.55
CA LYS A 108 17.70 4.77 -0.56
C LYS A 108 19.00 4.34 -1.24
N HIS A 109 19.29 3.05 -1.22
CA HIS A 109 20.38 2.50 -2.00
C HIS A 109 20.10 2.70 -3.49
N ARG A 110 20.95 3.51 -4.16
CA ARG A 110 20.78 3.86 -5.57
C ARG A 110 21.37 2.84 -6.55
N THR A 111 22.18 1.91 -6.04
CA THR A 111 22.96 0.99 -6.85
C THR A 111 22.24 -0.29 -7.24
N ASP A 112 21.06 -0.54 -6.67
CA ASP A 112 20.38 -1.80 -6.87
C ASP A 112 19.44 -1.71 -8.07
N THR A 113 19.90 -2.25 -9.19
CA THR A 113 19.04 -2.57 -10.35
C THR A 113 18.03 -3.65 -9.99
N VAL A 114 18.35 -4.50 -9.00
CA VAL A 114 17.45 -5.46 -8.38
C VAL A 114 17.41 -5.14 -6.88
N PRO A 115 16.23 -4.85 -6.31
CA PRO A 115 16.12 -4.58 -4.88
C PRO A 115 16.47 -5.81 -4.06
N THR A 116 17.34 -5.64 -3.06
CA THR A 116 17.76 -6.71 -2.15
C THR A 116 17.00 -6.70 -0.82
N MET A 117 16.16 -5.66 -0.60
CA MET A 117 15.44 -5.45 0.64
C MET A 117 14.06 -4.82 0.36
N HIS A 118 13.06 -5.30 1.07
CA HIS A 118 11.72 -4.72 1.01
C HIS A 118 11.69 -3.29 1.58
N ALA A 119 10.81 -2.43 1.06
CA ALA A 119 10.75 -1.04 1.49
C ALA A 119 10.40 -0.88 2.98
N VAL A 120 9.56 -1.74 3.54
CA VAL A 120 9.27 -1.78 4.99
C VAL A 120 10.55 -1.95 5.79
N ASP A 121 11.33 -2.99 5.47
CA ASP A 121 12.57 -3.32 6.20
C ASP A 121 13.61 -2.20 6.04
N ASN A 122 13.66 -1.59 4.86
CA ASN A 122 14.56 -0.48 4.59
C ASN A 122 14.17 0.79 5.38
N PHE A 123 12.88 1.07 5.54
CA PHE A 123 12.43 2.15 6.43
C PHE A 123 12.73 1.84 7.89
N LEU A 124 12.49 0.61 8.35
CA LEU A 124 12.79 0.15 9.71
C LEU A 124 14.29 0.18 10.02
N ALA A 125 15.13 -0.14 9.04
CA ALA A 125 16.60 -0.08 9.20
C ALA A 125 17.07 1.34 9.58
N THR A 126 16.33 2.39 9.20
CA THR A 126 16.65 3.78 9.56
C THR A 126 16.65 3.99 11.08
N VAL A 127 15.77 3.32 11.82
CA VAL A 127 15.61 3.49 13.27
C VAL A 127 16.08 2.27 14.07
N LYS A 128 16.53 1.21 13.43
CA LYS A 128 16.90 -0.06 14.09
C LYS A 128 17.86 0.11 15.26
N HIS A 129 18.86 0.97 15.11
CA HIS A 129 19.85 1.24 16.16
C HIS A 129 19.28 1.98 17.39
N LEU A 130 18.10 2.60 17.26
CA LEU A 130 17.35 3.25 18.34
C LEU A 130 16.26 2.36 18.94
N CYS A 131 15.90 1.28 18.25
CA CYS A 131 14.77 0.42 18.59
C CYS A 131 15.23 -1.04 18.80
N PRO A 132 15.92 -1.36 19.92
CA PRO A 132 16.37 -2.74 20.21
C PRO A 132 15.21 -3.72 20.39
N GLU A 133 14.06 -3.27 20.88
CA GLU A 133 12.84 -4.07 21.06
C GLU A 133 11.91 -3.94 19.86
N MET A 134 12.38 -4.37 18.69
CA MET A 134 11.57 -4.31 17.47
C MET A 134 11.24 -5.72 16.99
N PRO A 135 9.95 -6.08 16.87
CA PRO A 135 9.53 -7.36 16.28
C PRO A 135 10.02 -7.48 14.83
N ASP A 136 10.31 -8.70 14.41
CA ASP A 136 10.71 -9.03 13.03
C ASP A 136 9.91 -10.25 12.56
N PRO A 137 8.99 -10.10 11.59
CA PRO A 137 8.61 -8.87 10.89
C PRO A 137 7.73 -7.91 11.71
N LEU A 138 7.84 -6.61 11.44
CA LEU A 138 6.92 -5.58 11.93
C LEU A 138 6.06 -5.06 10.77
N PHE A 139 4.79 -5.41 10.78
CA PHE A 139 3.87 -5.10 9.69
C PHE A 139 3.39 -3.65 9.70
N PRO A 140 3.14 -3.06 8.50
CA PRO A 140 2.28 -1.89 8.39
C PRO A 140 0.96 -2.12 9.11
N SER A 141 0.46 -1.14 9.87
CA SER A 141 -0.78 -1.31 10.61
C SER A 141 -1.58 -0.02 10.76
N ILE A 142 -2.87 -0.11 10.47
CA ILE A 142 -3.91 0.87 10.77
C ILE A 142 -5.20 0.13 11.18
N PHE A 143 -6.04 0.78 11.98
CA PHE A 143 -7.17 0.13 12.65
C PHE A 143 -8.50 0.88 12.37
N PRO A 144 -9.20 0.57 11.26
CA PRO A 144 -10.41 1.27 10.83
C PRO A 144 -11.71 0.66 11.38
N GLU A 145 -11.67 -0.19 12.41
CA GLU A 145 -12.80 -0.98 12.91
C GLU A 145 -14.04 -0.13 13.21
N ALA A 146 -13.86 1.06 13.78
CA ALA A 146 -14.95 1.97 14.11
C ALA A 146 -15.76 2.43 12.89
N LEU A 147 -15.14 2.50 11.72
CA LEU A 147 -15.77 2.94 10.46
C LEU A 147 -16.41 1.79 9.68
N ALA A 148 -16.01 0.54 9.94
CA ALA A 148 -16.32 -0.58 9.07
C ALA A 148 -17.83 -0.84 8.94
N LYS A 149 -18.60 -0.69 10.05
CA LYS A 149 -20.04 -0.91 10.03
C LYS A 149 -20.77 0.12 9.19
N GLU A 150 -20.52 1.40 9.43
CA GLU A 150 -21.15 2.52 8.73
C GLU A 150 -20.88 2.47 7.22
N VAL A 151 -19.63 2.24 6.85
CA VAL A 151 -19.23 2.18 5.43
C VAL A 151 -19.86 0.98 4.73
N LEU A 152 -19.92 -0.18 5.37
CA LEU A 152 -20.60 -1.34 4.80
C LEU A 152 -22.09 -1.11 4.62
N GLU A 153 -22.76 -0.47 5.56
CA GLU A 153 -24.16 -0.08 5.44
C GLU A 153 -24.37 0.90 4.26
N LYS A 154 -23.46 1.86 4.09
CA LYS A 154 -23.48 2.83 2.98
C LYS A 154 -23.41 2.16 1.60
N ILE A 155 -22.54 1.15 1.43
CA ILE A 155 -22.30 0.50 0.13
C ILE A 155 -23.16 -0.76 -0.09
N ASN A 156 -23.92 -1.20 0.90
CA ASN A 156 -24.77 -2.39 0.87
C ASN A 156 -26.17 -2.06 0.32
N SER A 157 -26.25 -1.65 -0.93
CA SER A 157 -27.51 -1.24 -1.57
C SER A 157 -28.59 -2.32 -1.63
N ASP A 158 -28.22 -3.59 -1.57
CA ASP A 158 -29.12 -4.75 -1.69
C ASP A 158 -29.26 -5.60 -0.41
N GLY A 159 -28.65 -5.16 0.71
CA GLY A 159 -28.79 -5.79 2.02
C GLY A 159 -28.04 -7.11 2.21
N ASN A 160 -27.24 -7.56 1.22
CA ASN A 160 -26.70 -8.92 1.17
C ASN A 160 -25.22 -9.06 1.57
N PHE A 161 -24.54 -8.02 2.09
CA PHE A 161 -23.11 -8.12 2.46
C PHE A 161 -22.82 -9.10 3.58
N SER A 162 -23.80 -9.40 4.43
CA SER A 162 -23.61 -10.36 5.52
C SER A 162 -23.67 -11.83 5.09
N ALA A 163 -24.17 -12.10 3.88
CA ALA A 163 -24.41 -13.47 3.42
C ALA A 163 -23.17 -14.15 2.79
N HIS A 164 -22.22 -13.37 2.28
CA HIS A 164 -21.06 -13.89 1.53
C HIS A 164 -19.77 -13.17 1.90
N PRO A 165 -18.61 -13.87 1.90
CA PRO A 165 -17.30 -13.25 2.06
C PRO A 165 -17.02 -12.22 0.96
N LEU A 166 -16.40 -11.11 1.34
CA LEU A 166 -16.05 -10.00 0.43
C LEU A 166 -14.66 -10.23 -0.16
N ILE A 167 -14.51 -10.02 -1.46
CA ILE A 167 -13.23 -9.98 -2.15
C ILE A 167 -13.06 -8.60 -2.78
N ALA A 168 -11.93 -7.96 -2.51
CA ALA A 168 -11.58 -6.68 -3.13
C ALA A 168 -10.81 -6.89 -4.43
N LEU A 169 -11.26 -6.27 -5.50
CA LEU A 169 -10.61 -6.22 -6.80
C LEU A 169 -10.15 -4.79 -7.06
N VAL A 170 -8.86 -4.60 -7.36
CA VAL A 170 -8.25 -3.28 -7.59
C VAL A 170 -7.67 -3.23 -9.01
N PRO A 171 -8.48 -3.00 -10.03
CA PRO A 171 -8.02 -3.01 -11.43
C PRO A 171 -7.14 -1.80 -11.78
N GLY A 172 -7.41 -0.65 -11.16
CA GLY A 172 -6.74 0.60 -11.45
C GLY A 172 -5.34 0.69 -10.84
N VAL A 173 -4.48 1.45 -11.50
CA VAL A 173 -3.11 1.76 -11.05
C VAL A 173 -2.85 3.27 -11.05
N GLY A 174 -3.92 4.07 -11.23
CA GLY A 174 -3.87 5.51 -11.41
C GLY A 174 -3.25 5.93 -12.75
N LYS A 175 -3.54 7.16 -13.17
CA LYS A 175 -3.20 7.67 -14.51
C LYS A 175 -1.71 7.79 -14.85
N TYR A 176 -0.85 7.86 -13.83
CA TYR A 176 0.58 8.15 -14.07
C TYR A 176 1.43 6.93 -14.45
N ARG A 177 0.92 5.70 -14.24
CA ARG A 177 1.67 4.46 -14.45
C ARG A 177 0.82 3.34 -15.05
N PRO A 178 0.13 3.58 -16.16
CA PRO A 178 -0.81 2.61 -16.76
C PRO A 178 -0.13 1.28 -17.11
N HIS A 179 1.19 1.29 -17.38
CA HIS A 179 1.96 0.09 -17.68
C HIS A 179 2.04 -0.94 -16.54
N ARG A 180 1.58 -0.59 -15.32
CA ARG A 180 1.49 -1.53 -14.18
C ARG A 180 0.15 -2.24 -14.12
N ALA A 181 -0.84 -1.83 -14.90
CA ALA A 181 -2.16 -2.44 -14.91
C ALA A 181 -2.11 -3.84 -15.50
N TRP A 182 -2.79 -4.78 -14.85
CA TRP A 182 -3.13 -6.05 -15.48
C TRP A 182 -4.17 -5.81 -16.57
N ILE A 183 -4.20 -6.70 -17.57
CA ILE A 183 -5.07 -6.54 -18.74
C ILE A 183 -6.55 -6.54 -18.33
N ARG A 184 -7.32 -5.65 -18.99
CA ARG A 184 -8.75 -5.46 -18.71
C ARG A 184 -9.54 -6.75 -18.84
N ASP A 185 -9.30 -7.52 -19.91
CA ASP A 185 -9.99 -8.79 -20.15
C ASP A 185 -9.69 -9.82 -19.07
N GLY A 186 -8.46 -9.80 -18.50
CA GLY A 186 -8.09 -10.63 -17.35
C GLY A 186 -9.02 -10.42 -16.16
N TRP A 187 -9.34 -9.17 -15.84
CA TRP A 187 -10.29 -8.82 -14.77
C TRP A 187 -11.70 -9.31 -15.08
N ILE A 188 -12.18 -9.15 -16.33
CA ILE A 188 -13.52 -9.61 -16.75
C ILE A 188 -13.64 -11.12 -16.59
N TYR A 189 -12.66 -11.88 -17.10
CA TYR A 189 -12.66 -13.34 -16.99
C TYR A 189 -12.51 -13.81 -15.54
N LEU A 190 -11.70 -13.12 -14.72
CA LEU A 190 -11.57 -13.40 -13.31
C LEU A 190 -12.92 -13.22 -12.57
N ILE A 191 -13.60 -12.09 -12.79
CA ILE A 191 -14.91 -11.82 -12.18
C ILE A 191 -15.91 -12.91 -12.55
N ARG A 192 -16.01 -13.26 -13.83
CA ARG A 192 -16.92 -14.32 -14.30
C ARG A 192 -16.61 -15.65 -13.61
N ASN A 193 -15.34 -16.06 -13.54
CA ASN A 193 -14.92 -17.29 -12.86
C ASN A 193 -15.29 -17.29 -11.36
N LEU A 194 -15.06 -16.20 -10.66
CA LEU A 194 -15.40 -16.08 -9.24
C LEU A 194 -16.92 -16.13 -9.02
N MET A 195 -17.71 -15.56 -9.91
CA MET A 195 -19.18 -15.61 -9.84
C MET A 195 -19.77 -16.99 -10.10
N GLU A 196 -19.12 -17.81 -10.94
CA GLU A 196 -19.50 -19.20 -11.14
C GLU A 196 -19.41 -20.02 -9.84
N ARG A 197 -18.47 -19.67 -8.95
CA ARG A 197 -18.31 -20.29 -7.63
C ARG A 197 -19.45 -19.96 -6.65
N LYS A 198 -20.25 -18.89 -6.88
CA LYS A 198 -21.44 -18.45 -6.13
C LYS A 198 -21.23 -18.29 -4.60
N GLN A 199 -20.00 -18.03 -4.17
CA GLN A 199 -19.62 -18.02 -2.74
C GLN A 199 -19.16 -16.63 -2.27
N PHE A 200 -18.99 -15.66 -3.17
CA PHE A 200 -18.33 -14.40 -2.88
C PHE A 200 -19.15 -13.22 -3.32
N ARG A 201 -18.90 -12.10 -2.67
CA ARG A 201 -19.29 -10.79 -3.14
C ARG A 201 -18.07 -10.00 -3.57
N LEU A 202 -18.10 -9.47 -4.76
CA LEU A 202 -16.97 -8.80 -5.38
C LEU A 202 -17.11 -7.30 -5.28
N LEU A 203 -16.06 -6.62 -4.82
CA LEU A 203 -15.98 -5.17 -4.73
C LEU A 203 -14.92 -4.65 -5.69
N LEU A 204 -15.27 -3.73 -6.57
CA LEU A 204 -14.32 -2.97 -7.37
C LEU A 204 -13.91 -1.73 -6.60
N ILE A 205 -12.63 -1.64 -6.27
CA ILE A 205 -12.03 -0.57 -5.48
C ILE A 205 -11.02 0.19 -6.34
N GLY A 206 -11.04 1.52 -6.27
CA GLY A 206 -10.14 2.41 -6.97
C GLY A 206 -10.34 3.85 -6.55
N GLY A 207 -9.46 4.74 -7.00
CA GLY A 207 -9.63 6.17 -6.88
C GLY A 207 -10.61 6.73 -7.92
N GLU A 208 -10.81 8.04 -7.90
CA GLU A 208 -11.61 8.74 -8.90
C GLU A 208 -11.09 8.52 -10.32
N ASP A 209 -9.77 8.52 -10.51
CA ASP A 209 -9.11 8.26 -11.80
C ASP A 209 -9.37 6.83 -12.34
N ASP A 210 -9.80 5.89 -11.50
CA ASP A 210 -10.02 4.48 -11.85
C ASP A 210 -11.52 4.15 -12.04
N ALA A 211 -12.43 5.11 -11.77
CA ALA A 211 -13.88 4.88 -11.75
C ALA A 211 -14.41 4.39 -13.10
N ASP A 212 -14.04 5.04 -14.20
CA ASP A 212 -14.48 4.66 -15.56
C ASP A 212 -13.97 3.26 -15.96
N LEU A 213 -12.74 2.91 -15.59
CA LEU A 213 -12.19 1.59 -15.83
C LEU A 213 -12.97 0.52 -15.07
N CYS A 214 -13.21 0.75 -13.78
CA CYS A 214 -13.98 -0.18 -12.93
C CYS A 214 -15.40 -0.36 -13.45
N GLU A 215 -16.06 0.72 -13.85
CA GLU A 215 -17.40 0.68 -14.43
C GLU A 215 -17.43 -0.12 -15.73
N SER A 216 -16.50 0.14 -16.63
CA SER A 216 -16.36 -0.59 -17.89
C SER A 216 -16.13 -2.08 -17.68
N ILE A 217 -15.29 -2.47 -16.71
CA ILE A 217 -15.04 -3.88 -16.36
C ILE A 217 -16.32 -4.50 -15.79
N ASN A 218 -17.04 -3.81 -14.89
CA ASN A 218 -18.25 -4.32 -14.29
C ASN A 218 -19.35 -4.55 -15.32
N ASN A 219 -19.55 -3.60 -16.23
CA ASN A 219 -20.53 -3.72 -17.32
C ASN A 219 -20.26 -4.95 -18.19
N ASP A 220 -19.02 -5.14 -18.63
CA ASP A 220 -18.65 -6.28 -19.49
C ASP A 220 -18.58 -7.61 -18.72
N ALA A 221 -18.43 -7.57 -17.40
CA ALA A 221 -18.54 -8.75 -16.55
C ALA A 221 -19.99 -9.15 -16.23
N GLY A 222 -20.98 -8.30 -16.55
CA GLY A 222 -22.40 -8.55 -16.35
C GLY A 222 -23.01 -7.82 -15.16
N ASN A 223 -22.39 -6.73 -14.68
CA ASN A 223 -22.83 -5.89 -13.54
C ASN A 223 -23.02 -6.68 -12.24
N VAL A 224 -22.08 -7.57 -11.95
CA VAL A 224 -22.14 -8.48 -10.80
C VAL A 224 -21.33 -8.00 -9.60
N CYS A 225 -20.50 -7.00 -9.76
CA CYS A 225 -19.70 -6.41 -8.70
C CYS A 225 -20.37 -5.18 -8.10
N VAL A 226 -20.09 -4.93 -6.81
CA VAL A 226 -20.36 -3.62 -6.22
C VAL A 226 -19.18 -2.70 -6.55
N ASN A 227 -19.43 -1.72 -7.42
CA ASN A 227 -18.42 -0.75 -7.82
C ASN A 227 -18.41 0.43 -6.84
N VAL A 228 -17.33 0.59 -6.08
CA VAL A 228 -17.13 1.70 -5.14
C VAL A 228 -15.94 2.59 -5.52
N ALA A 229 -15.38 2.40 -6.71
CA ALA A 229 -14.27 3.21 -7.20
C ALA A 229 -14.66 4.69 -7.29
N GLY A 230 -13.83 5.57 -6.73
CA GLY A 230 -14.08 7.00 -6.65
C GLY A 230 -15.15 7.45 -5.63
N GLN A 231 -15.78 6.52 -4.90
CA GLN A 231 -16.91 6.84 -3.99
C GLN A 231 -16.50 6.86 -2.51
N LEU A 232 -15.32 6.33 -2.18
CA LEU A 232 -14.85 6.18 -0.82
C LEU A 232 -13.65 7.09 -0.54
N SER A 233 -13.62 7.69 0.64
CA SER A 233 -12.41 8.27 1.20
C SER A 233 -11.37 7.17 1.49
N LEU A 234 -10.11 7.55 1.72
CA LEU A 234 -9.07 6.58 2.07
C LEU A 234 -9.37 5.80 3.37
N SER A 235 -9.97 6.47 4.35
CA SER A 235 -10.36 5.83 5.62
C SER A 235 -11.52 4.84 5.43
N GLU A 236 -12.50 5.19 4.61
CA GLU A 236 -13.58 4.28 4.22
C GLU A 236 -13.05 3.11 3.40
N THR A 237 -12.12 3.36 2.46
CA THR A 237 -11.45 2.29 1.69
C THR A 237 -10.71 1.32 2.62
N ALA A 238 -10.00 1.84 3.62
CA ALA A 238 -9.33 1.01 4.64
C ALA A 238 -10.34 0.15 5.40
N ALA A 239 -11.48 0.74 5.79
CA ALA A 239 -12.53 0.05 6.53
C ALA A 239 -13.19 -1.08 5.71
N VAL A 240 -13.42 -0.85 4.42
CA VAL A 240 -13.94 -1.87 3.49
C VAL A 240 -12.91 -2.98 3.27
N LEU A 241 -11.65 -2.63 2.99
CA LEU A 241 -10.58 -3.60 2.81
C LEU A 241 -10.43 -4.51 4.03
N ARG A 242 -10.52 -3.98 5.26
CA ARG A 242 -10.47 -4.74 6.51
C ARG A 242 -11.53 -5.84 6.60
N ARG A 243 -12.63 -5.71 5.88
CA ARG A 243 -13.75 -6.68 5.84
C ARG A 243 -13.62 -7.70 4.72
N CYS A 244 -12.69 -7.49 3.80
CA CYS A 244 -12.43 -8.44 2.72
C CYS A 244 -11.57 -9.61 3.22
N ILE A 245 -11.86 -10.81 2.74
CA ILE A 245 -11.06 -12.01 3.05
C ILE A 245 -9.69 -11.97 2.37
N PHE A 246 -9.61 -11.34 1.21
CA PHE A 246 -8.37 -10.93 0.53
C PHE A 246 -8.66 -9.84 -0.51
N ALA A 247 -7.59 -9.22 -0.98
CA ALA A 247 -7.62 -8.30 -2.12
C ALA A 247 -6.76 -8.83 -3.27
N ILE A 248 -7.14 -8.51 -4.51
CA ILE A 248 -6.34 -8.78 -5.72
C ILE A 248 -5.95 -7.44 -6.32
N SER A 249 -4.66 -7.18 -6.46
CA SER A 249 -4.17 -5.86 -6.88
C SER A 249 -2.78 -5.92 -7.52
N GLY A 250 -2.50 -4.96 -8.39
CA GLY A 250 -1.12 -4.64 -8.77
C GLY A 250 -0.38 -3.80 -7.71
N ASP A 251 0.76 -3.21 -8.10
CA ASP A 251 1.55 -2.30 -7.25
C ASP A 251 0.86 -0.93 -7.12
N THR A 252 -0.03 -0.82 -6.15
CA THR A 252 -0.92 0.33 -5.94
C THR A 252 -1.03 0.72 -4.47
N GLY A 253 -1.53 1.95 -4.22
CA GLY A 253 -1.82 2.42 -2.87
C GLY A 253 -2.81 1.52 -2.10
N PRO A 254 -3.95 1.14 -2.70
CA PRO A 254 -4.89 0.22 -2.08
C PRO A 254 -4.32 -1.15 -1.71
N ALA A 255 -3.34 -1.71 -2.47
CA ALA A 255 -2.67 -2.95 -2.11
C ALA A 255 -1.93 -2.83 -0.77
N HIS A 256 -1.17 -1.75 -0.59
CA HIS A 256 -0.45 -1.49 0.65
C HIS A 256 -1.39 -1.13 1.81
N LEU A 257 -2.51 -0.48 1.48
CA LEU A 257 -3.57 -0.20 2.45
C LEU A 257 -4.22 -1.49 2.95
N ALA A 258 -4.49 -2.45 2.04
CA ALA A 258 -5.01 -3.77 2.39
C ALA A 258 -4.07 -4.50 3.36
N VAL A 259 -2.77 -4.54 3.07
CA VAL A 259 -1.77 -5.09 3.99
C VAL A 259 -1.80 -4.40 5.35
N ALA A 260 -1.90 -3.06 5.36
CA ALA A 260 -1.89 -2.28 6.60
C ALA A 260 -3.12 -2.51 7.49
N VAL A 261 -4.25 -2.91 6.91
CA VAL A 261 -5.44 -3.31 7.69
C VAL A 261 -5.49 -4.81 8.00
N GLY A 262 -4.45 -5.56 7.63
CA GLY A 262 -4.34 -7.00 7.88
C GLY A 262 -5.11 -7.86 6.89
N THR A 263 -5.45 -7.33 5.72
CA THR A 263 -6.10 -8.09 4.64
C THR A 263 -5.03 -8.68 3.73
N PRO A 264 -5.03 -10.01 3.51
CA PRO A 264 -4.14 -10.66 2.56
C PRO A 264 -4.28 -10.09 1.15
N VAL A 265 -3.16 -10.03 0.41
CA VAL A 265 -3.15 -9.49 -0.96
C VAL A 265 -2.55 -10.50 -1.93
N ILE A 266 -3.31 -10.83 -2.97
CA ILE A 266 -2.81 -11.50 -4.17
C ILE A 266 -2.22 -10.41 -5.06
N GLY A 267 -0.89 -10.39 -5.17
CA GLY A 267 -0.15 -9.35 -5.87
C GLY A 267 0.07 -9.68 -7.35
N LEU A 268 -0.25 -8.76 -8.26
CA LEU A 268 -0.02 -8.89 -9.70
C LEU A 268 1.14 -7.96 -10.10
N TYR A 269 2.35 -8.51 -10.25
CA TYR A 269 3.58 -7.76 -10.46
C TYR A 269 4.26 -8.14 -11.77
N GLY A 270 4.71 -7.12 -12.48
CA GLY A 270 5.46 -7.28 -13.73
C GLY A 270 6.31 -6.05 -14.01
N ALA A 271 5.74 -4.85 -13.97
CA ALA A 271 6.45 -3.60 -14.23
C ALA A 271 7.22 -3.06 -13.02
N THR A 272 7.08 -3.70 -11.86
CA THR A 272 7.76 -3.36 -10.60
C THR A 272 8.24 -4.63 -9.91
N TYR A 273 9.21 -4.49 -9.03
CA TYR A 273 9.81 -5.60 -8.29
C TYR A 273 9.03 -5.86 -6.99
N PRO A 274 8.39 -7.03 -6.82
CA PRO A 274 7.68 -7.36 -5.58
C PRO A 274 8.64 -7.50 -4.38
N GLU A 275 9.91 -7.83 -4.59
CA GLU A 275 10.93 -7.87 -3.55
C GLU A 275 11.10 -6.50 -2.88
N ARG A 276 10.83 -5.41 -3.59
CA ARG A 276 10.91 -4.05 -3.05
C ARG A 276 9.60 -3.58 -2.45
N SER A 277 8.50 -3.78 -3.16
CA SER A 277 7.21 -3.15 -2.84
C SER A 277 6.03 -4.08 -3.05
N GLY A 278 6.25 -5.39 -2.96
CA GLY A 278 5.17 -6.37 -2.95
C GLY A 278 4.31 -6.27 -1.69
N PRO A 279 3.21 -7.03 -1.62
CA PRO A 279 2.42 -7.12 -0.41
C PRO A 279 3.27 -7.71 0.73
N TYR A 280 3.63 -6.89 1.70
CA TYR A 280 4.54 -7.29 2.78
C TYR A 280 3.98 -8.47 3.58
N GLY A 281 4.76 -9.56 3.67
CA GLY A 281 4.35 -10.81 4.30
C GLY A 281 3.54 -11.76 3.41
N TYR A 282 3.19 -11.37 2.18
CA TYR A 282 2.36 -12.17 1.26
C TYR A 282 3.09 -12.53 -0.05
N SER A 283 4.40 -12.73 0.00
CA SER A 283 5.21 -13.07 -1.18
C SER A 283 4.76 -14.35 -1.87
N ALA A 284 4.33 -15.37 -1.11
CA ALA A 284 3.79 -16.62 -1.66
C ALA A 284 2.51 -16.44 -2.47
N MET A 285 1.75 -15.37 -2.22
CA MET A 285 0.52 -15.00 -2.92
C MET A 285 0.77 -14.02 -4.08
N THR A 286 2.03 -13.72 -4.39
CA THR A 286 2.38 -12.75 -5.43
C THR A 286 2.80 -13.45 -6.71
N ILE A 287 2.18 -13.05 -7.83
CA ILE A 287 2.57 -13.45 -9.18
C ILE A 287 3.60 -12.43 -9.66
N ASP A 288 4.81 -12.91 -9.96
CA ASP A 288 5.94 -12.07 -10.33
C ASP A 288 6.40 -12.31 -11.77
N GLN A 289 6.09 -11.36 -12.64
CA GLN A 289 6.59 -11.28 -14.01
C GLN A 289 7.66 -10.18 -14.18
N SER A 290 8.24 -9.67 -13.08
CA SER A 290 9.21 -8.57 -13.13
C SER A 290 10.50 -8.95 -13.87
N LYS A 291 10.90 -10.23 -13.81
CA LYS A 291 12.04 -10.76 -14.57
C LYS A 291 11.84 -10.71 -16.07
N ALA A 292 10.59 -10.73 -16.53
CA ALA A 292 10.22 -10.57 -17.93
C ALA A 292 10.14 -9.09 -18.36
N CYS A 293 10.24 -8.16 -17.41
CA CYS A 293 10.17 -6.72 -17.67
C CYS A 293 11.47 -6.20 -18.26
N ARG A 294 11.42 -5.71 -19.50
CA ARG A 294 12.58 -5.09 -20.18
C ARG A 294 12.89 -3.69 -19.67
N CYS A 295 11.96 -3.06 -18.94
CA CYS A 295 12.09 -1.69 -18.45
C CYS A 295 12.73 -1.62 -17.05
N HIS A 296 12.96 -2.76 -16.38
CA HIS A 296 13.62 -2.87 -15.07
C HIS A 296 13.09 -1.87 -14.04
N GLY A 297 11.76 -1.76 -13.90
CA GLY A 297 11.12 -0.84 -12.95
C GLY A 297 11.25 0.65 -13.31
N ALA A 298 11.58 0.98 -14.57
CA ALA A 298 11.64 2.36 -15.04
C ALA A 298 10.30 3.08 -14.82
N LYS A 299 10.38 4.40 -14.68
CA LYS A 299 9.18 5.25 -14.49
C LYS A 299 8.20 5.15 -15.65
N PHE A 300 8.69 4.89 -16.87
CA PHE A 300 7.91 4.77 -18.09
C PHE A 300 8.23 3.43 -18.76
N CYS A 301 7.22 2.75 -19.26
CA CYS A 301 7.38 1.54 -20.04
C CYS A 301 7.79 1.88 -21.46
N GLN A 302 8.88 1.28 -21.94
CA GLN A 302 9.38 1.47 -23.32
C GLN A 302 8.70 0.51 -24.33
N VAL A 303 7.98 -0.48 -23.82
CA VAL A 303 7.32 -1.54 -24.60
C VAL A 303 5.85 -1.72 -24.17
N ALA A 304 5.18 -0.58 -23.90
CA ALA A 304 3.76 -0.59 -23.59
C ALA A 304 2.94 -1.10 -24.78
N ARG A 305 1.89 -1.86 -24.49
CA ARG A 305 0.91 -2.31 -25.47
C ARG A 305 -0.07 -1.18 -25.84
N PRO A 306 -0.90 -1.33 -26.88
CA PRO A 306 -1.89 -0.31 -27.27
C PRO A 306 -2.87 0.06 -26.13
N ASP A 307 -3.15 -0.85 -25.20
CA ASP A 307 -3.93 -0.62 -23.99
C ASP A 307 -3.17 0.08 -22.85
N SER A 308 -1.95 0.54 -23.14
CA SER A 308 -1.01 1.17 -22.21
C SER A 308 -0.43 0.27 -21.12
N SER A 309 -0.83 -1.00 -21.02
CA SER A 309 -0.24 -1.96 -20.08
C SER A 309 1.16 -2.39 -20.51
N GLY A 310 1.99 -2.83 -19.56
CA GLY A 310 3.32 -3.38 -19.87
C GLY A 310 3.23 -4.78 -20.45
N GLU A 311 4.13 -5.14 -21.37
CA GLU A 311 4.21 -6.51 -21.90
C GLU A 311 4.33 -7.59 -20.79
N CYS A 312 5.06 -7.27 -19.71
CA CYS A 312 5.19 -8.14 -18.55
C CYS A 312 3.85 -8.40 -17.86
N MET A 313 2.94 -7.42 -17.84
CA MET A 313 1.60 -7.58 -17.25
C MET A 313 0.68 -8.50 -18.08
N HIS A 314 0.89 -8.54 -19.40
CA HIS A 314 0.20 -9.50 -20.27
C HIS A 314 0.63 -10.96 -20.06
N ARG A 315 1.75 -11.21 -19.39
CA ARG A 315 2.24 -12.55 -19.08
C ARG A 315 1.58 -13.15 -17.84
N ILE A 316 0.90 -12.33 -17.04
CA ILE A 316 0.11 -12.82 -15.91
C ILE A 316 -1.14 -13.50 -16.46
N MET A 317 -1.19 -14.81 -16.33
CA MET A 317 -2.27 -15.63 -16.88
C MET A 317 -3.36 -15.89 -15.84
N LEU A 318 -4.62 -15.93 -16.28
CA LEU A 318 -5.75 -16.20 -15.38
C LEU A 318 -5.60 -17.47 -14.53
N PRO A 319 -5.11 -18.60 -15.03
CA PRO A 319 -4.89 -19.80 -14.22
C PRO A 319 -3.95 -19.58 -13.04
N GLU A 320 -2.89 -18.75 -13.21
CA GLU A 320 -1.96 -18.42 -12.12
C GLU A 320 -2.69 -17.62 -11.03
N VAL A 321 -3.57 -16.69 -11.42
CA VAL A 321 -4.37 -15.88 -10.47
C VAL A 321 -5.34 -16.80 -9.71
N ILE A 322 -5.98 -17.73 -10.40
CA ILE A 322 -6.90 -18.70 -9.80
C ILE A 322 -6.17 -19.60 -8.80
N GLU A 323 -4.97 -20.09 -9.12
CA GLU A 323 -4.13 -20.85 -8.20
C GLU A 323 -3.85 -20.09 -6.90
N LYS A 324 -3.53 -18.80 -7.00
CA LYS A 324 -3.31 -17.97 -5.80
C LYS A 324 -4.59 -17.73 -5.01
N ILE A 325 -5.74 -17.64 -5.66
CA ILE A 325 -7.05 -17.56 -5.00
C ILE A 325 -7.34 -18.87 -4.24
N ASP A 326 -7.10 -20.02 -4.87
CA ASP A 326 -7.33 -21.32 -4.24
C ASP A 326 -6.40 -21.51 -3.02
N LEU A 327 -5.15 -21.07 -3.12
CA LEU A 327 -4.23 -21.03 -2.00
C LEU A 327 -4.74 -20.12 -0.87
N ALA A 328 -5.25 -18.92 -1.19
CA ALA A 328 -5.81 -17.99 -0.22
C ALA A 328 -7.06 -18.52 0.49
N LEU A 329 -7.82 -19.36 -0.19
CA LEU A 329 -9.03 -20.00 0.34
C LEU A 329 -8.74 -21.30 1.10
N GLY A 330 -7.48 -21.76 1.14
CA GLY A 330 -7.11 -23.06 1.73
C GLY A 330 -7.64 -24.26 0.94
N ILE A 331 -7.95 -24.08 -0.34
CA ILE A 331 -8.37 -25.16 -1.24
C ILE A 331 -7.08 -25.82 -1.73
N GLU A 332 -6.81 -27.04 -1.25
CA GLU A 332 -5.72 -27.85 -1.81
C GLU A 332 -6.01 -28.12 -3.30
N SER A 333 -5.03 -27.84 -4.14
CA SER A 333 -5.11 -28.19 -5.56
C SER A 333 -4.96 -29.71 -5.71
N ASP A 334 -6.07 -30.43 -5.59
CA ASP A 334 -6.19 -31.85 -5.94
C ASP A 334 -6.15 -32.00 -7.46
N ASN A 335 -5.12 -31.55 -8.14
CA ASN A 335 -4.86 -31.88 -9.54
C ASN A 335 -3.38 -31.68 -9.88
N VAL A 336 -2.49 -32.34 -9.16
CA VAL A 336 -1.25 -32.80 -9.79
C VAL A 336 -1.59 -34.14 -10.41
N ILE A 337 -1.91 -34.11 -11.69
CA ILE A 337 -1.95 -35.31 -12.52
C ILE A 337 -0.59 -35.98 -12.33
N ARG A 338 -0.63 -37.13 -11.65
CA ARG A 338 0.46 -38.10 -11.64
C ARG A 338 0.41 -38.77 -13.00
N ASP A 339 1.35 -38.45 -13.85
CA ASP A 339 1.84 -39.33 -14.92
C ASP A 339 3.36 -39.46 -14.78
#